data_da84d13be47544dcf19037218fb522bc
#
_entry.id   da84d13be47544dcf19037218fb522bc
#
_cell.length_a   1.000
_cell.length_b   1.000
_cell.length_c   1.000
_cell.angle_alpha   90.00
_cell.angle_beta   90.00
_cell.angle_gamma   90.00
#
_symmetry.space_group_name_H-M   'P 1'
#
loop_
_entity.id
_entity.type
_entity.pdbx_description
1 polymer ?
#
loop_
_entity_poly.entity_id
_entity_poly.type
_entity_poly.pdbx_seq_one_letter_code
_entity_poly.pdbx_strand_id
1 'polypeptide(L)'
;MMVSFNINSIKEYFPNLEINKIQVNNEGWDHEVVIVNNNLVFRFPKTEHIRDKMVVEECLLKNLKRIITQISLPNYKVIKNDKGVPVFGSYKYLNGKPISSIKYKETLKSDTNAKAIADFLSALHSLDYYPLKKLGLDCTYNREYWMELYNKIEGTLFKYLTQWQKEDIRYLFDNFFNNNLYTHYKSGVIHGDLTDSNILIEKSKVTGIIDFTDTQIFDPAFDFAGFYWDLGPEFTEKILKFYHGKENIDNLYYRVKHFYGIQPIFHEMLHHLEHVENFNIQDFMEKYNNYRCM
;
A
#
# COMPACT_ATOMS: atom_id res chain seq x y z
N MET A 1 -12.56 -24.18 -6.16
CA MET A 1 -13.56 -23.21 -6.66
C MET A 1 -13.47 -21.98 -5.79
N MET A 2 -13.08 -20.83 -6.34
CA MET A 2 -13.04 -19.57 -5.59
C MET A 2 -14.47 -19.15 -5.25
N VAL A 3 -14.68 -18.68 -4.02
CA VAL A 3 -15.98 -18.20 -3.56
C VAL A 3 -16.09 -16.74 -4.02
N SER A 4 -16.75 -16.50 -5.15
CA SER A 4 -17.25 -15.17 -5.46
C SER A 4 -18.34 -14.79 -4.47
N PHE A 5 -18.47 -13.49 -4.18
CA PHE A 5 -19.52 -13.00 -3.30
C PHE A 5 -20.89 -13.59 -3.66
N ASN A 6 -21.48 -14.23 -2.69
CA ASN A 6 -22.89 -14.55 -2.67
C ASN A 6 -23.42 -14.17 -1.27
N ILE A 7 -24.56 -13.50 -1.21
CA ILE A 7 -25.19 -13.13 0.07
C ILE A 7 -25.42 -14.35 0.98
N ASN A 8 -25.65 -15.52 0.38
CA ASN A 8 -25.81 -16.78 1.12
C ASN A 8 -24.51 -17.19 1.81
N SER A 9 -23.32 -16.86 1.23
CA SER A 9 -22.03 -17.14 1.87
C SER A 9 -21.85 -16.33 3.17
N ILE A 10 -22.35 -15.10 3.23
CA ILE A 10 -22.34 -14.33 4.48
C ILE A 10 -23.33 -14.93 5.49
N LYS A 11 -24.55 -15.27 5.06
CA LYS A 11 -25.59 -15.82 5.95
C LYS A 11 -25.24 -17.19 6.53
N GLU A 12 -24.49 -17.99 5.80
CA GLU A 12 -23.98 -19.28 6.28
C GLU A 12 -23.16 -19.14 7.57
N TYR A 13 -22.27 -18.13 7.62
CA TYR A 13 -21.39 -17.89 8.77
C TYR A 13 -21.96 -16.87 9.76
N PHE A 14 -22.92 -16.05 9.34
CA PHE A 14 -23.58 -15.01 10.15
C PHE A 14 -25.10 -15.13 10.03
N PRO A 15 -25.72 -16.26 10.53
CA PRO A 15 -27.14 -16.55 10.31
C PRO A 15 -28.09 -15.50 10.92
N ASN A 16 -27.66 -14.83 11.99
CA ASN A 16 -28.46 -13.81 12.67
C ASN A 16 -28.20 -12.39 12.16
N LEU A 17 -27.38 -12.23 11.12
CA LEU A 17 -27.11 -10.90 10.56
C LEU A 17 -28.29 -10.44 9.72
N GLU A 18 -28.99 -9.41 10.21
CA GLU A 18 -29.97 -8.69 9.40
C GLU A 18 -29.23 -7.85 8.35
N ILE A 19 -29.60 -8.04 7.08
CA ILE A 19 -28.98 -7.35 5.95
C ILE A 19 -30.02 -6.39 5.35
N ASN A 20 -29.87 -5.10 5.67
CA ASN A 20 -30.78 -4.04 5.20
C ASN A 20 -30.15 -3.24 4.04
N LYS A 21 -28.81 -3.16 3.99
CA LYS A 21 -28.09 -2.44 2.95
C LYS A 21 -26.80 -3.17 2.60
N ILE A 22 -26.54 -3.27 1.31
CA ILE A 22 -25.30 -3.84 0.79
C ILE A 22 -24.67 -2.85 -0.18
N GLN A 23 -23.35 -2.70 -0.10
CA GLN A 23 -22.52 -2.03 -1.09
C GLN A 23 -21.44 -3.02 -1.49
N VAL A 24 -21.26 -3.23 -2.77
CA VAL A 24 -20.23 -4.12 -3.33
C VAL A 24 -19.23 -3.27 -4.10
N ASN A 25 -17.96 -3.42 -3.80
CA ASN A 25 -16.87 -2.89 -4.59
C ASN A 25 -16.03 -4.04 -5.12
N ASN A 26 -15.97 -4.16 -6.44
CA ASN A 26 -15.23 -5.19 -7.16
C ASN A 26 -14.07 -4.62 -8.00
N GLU A 27 -13.79 -3.32 -7.86
CA GLU A 27 -12.73 -2.62 -8.60
C GLU A 27 -11.33 -2.98 -8.08
N GLY A 28 -11.19 -3.38 -6.80
CA GLY A 28 -9.92 -3.80 -6.21
C GLY A 28 -9.36 -5.07 -6.88
N TRP A 29 -8.04 -5.18 -6.95
CA TRP A 29 -7.34 -6.30 -7.60
C TRP A 29 -7.45 -7.61 -6.80
N ASP A 30 -7.36 -7.54 -5.48
CA ASP A 30 -7.16 -8.66 -4.59
C ASP A 30 -8.44 -9.23 -4.01
N HIS A 31 -9.38 -8.37 -3.69
CA HIS A 31 -10.62 -8.74 -3.02
C HIS A 31 -11.85 -8.15 -3.69
N GLU A 32 -12.94 -8.89 -3.64
CA GLU A 32 -14.28 -8.33 -3.73
C GLU A 32 -14.70 -7.88 -2.33
N VAL A 33 -14.96 -6.57 -2.16
CA VAL A 33 -15.28 -5.96 -0.86
C VAL A 33 -16.77 -5.71 -0.75
N VAL A 34 -17.38 -6.24 0.30
CA VAL A 34 -18.81 -6.09 0.58
C VAL A 34 -19.02 -5.39 1.91
N ILE A 35 -19.71 -4.26 1.88
CA ILE A 35 -20.05 -3.50 3.08
C ILE A 35 -21.54 -3.71 3.40
N VAL A 36 -21.83 -4.27 4.58
CA VAL A 36 -23.17 -4.53 5.04
C VAL A 36 -23.56 -3.51 6.11
N ASN A 37 -24.71 -2.88 5.91
CA ASN A 37 -25.35 -1.90 6.83
C ASN A 37 -24.43 -0.72 7.21
N ASN A 38 -23.45 -0.38 6.40
CA ASN A 38 -22.38 0.58 6.72
C ASN A 38 -21.63 0.25 8.05
N ASN A 39 -21.62 -1.01 8.46
CA ASN A 39 -21.11 -1.43 9.78
C ASN A 39 -20.12 -2.60 9.70
N LEU A 40 -20.30 -3.51 8.77
CA LEU A 40 -19.44 -4.67 8.61
C LEU A 40 -18.84 -4.69 7.20
N VAL A 41 -17.57 -5.01 7.13
CA VAL A 41 -16.83 -5.22 5.88
C VAL A 41 -16.52 -6.70 5.77
N PHE A 42 -16.76 -7.26 4.58
CA PHE A 42 -16.38 -8.61 4.19
C PHE A 42 -15.48 -8.52 2.97
N ARG A 43 -14.34 -9.23 3.00
CA ARG A 43 -13.35 -9.23 1.92
C ARG A 43 -13.20 -10.66 1.38
N PHE A 44 -13.69 -10.88 0.18
CA PHE A 44 -13.62 -12.17 -0.51
C PHE A 44 -12.38 -12.19 -1.40
N PRO A 45 -11.44 -13.13 -1.19
CA PRO A 45 -10.20 -13.19 -1.97
C PRO A 45 -10.49 -13.61 -3.42
N LYS A 46 -9.93 -12.89 -4.41
CA LYS A 46 -10.10 -13.20 -5.83
C LYS A 46 -9.20 -14.34 -6.31
N THR A 47 -8.11 -14.64 -5.58
CA THR A 47 -7.15 -15.70 -5.93
C THR A 47 -6.80 -16.56 -4.71
N GLU A 48 -6.24 -17.74 -4.94
CA GLU A 48 -5.74 -18.61 -3.87
C GLU A 48 -4.55 -17.96 -3.14
N HIS A 49 -3.70 -17.28 -3.87
CA HIS A 49 -2.58 -16.53 -3.29
C HIS A 49 -3.06 -15.46 -2.28
N ILE A 50 -4.08 -14.68 -2.64
CA ILE A 50 -4.66 -13.68 -1.73
C ILE A 50 -5.35 -14.34 -0.54
N ARG A 51 -6.03 -15.46 -0.75
CA ARG A 51 -6.63 -16.24 0.34
C ARG A 51 -5.60 -16.67 1.39
N ASP A 52 -4.42 -17.09 0.95
CA ASP A 52 -3.36 -17.54 1.85
C ASP A 52 -2.75 -16.37 2.65
N LYS A 53 -2.66 -15.18 2.06
CA LYS A 53 -2.23 -13.95 2.74
C LYS A 53 -3.16 -13.51 3.89
N MET A 54 -4.45 -13.87 3.86
CA MET A 54 -5.43 -13.44 4.87
C MET A 54 -5.04 -13.83 6.29
N VAL A 55 -4.42 -14.99 6.50
CA VAL A 55 -3.98 -15.46 7.83
C VAL A 55 -2.80 -14.61 8.33
N VAL A 56 -1.93 -14.21 7.44
CA VAL A 56 -0.82 -13.29 7.74
C VAL A 56 -1.36 -11.94 8.18
N GLU A 57 -2.30 -11.37 7.42
CA GLU A 57 -2.97 -10.09 7.70
C GLU A 57 -3.67 -10.11 9.07
N GLU A 58 -4.40 -11.18 9.39
CA GLU A 58 -5.04 -11.34 10.71
C GLU A 58 -4.02 -11.32 11.84
N CYS A 59 -2.94 -12.07 11.71
CA CYS A 59 -1.87 -12.14 12.71
C CYS A 59 -1.16 -10.79 12.88
N LEU A 60 -0.84 -10.12 11.77
CA LEU A 60 -0.22 -8.79 11.74
C LEU A 60 -1.09 -7.77 12.49
N LEU A 61 -2.35 -7.63 12.06
CA LEU A 61 -3.27 -6.64 12.63
C LEU A 61 -3.52 -6.89 14.12
N LYS A 62 -3.59 -8.15 14.55
CA LYS A 62 -3.69 -8.51 15.96
C LYS A 62 -2.47 -8.03 16.78
N ASN A 63 -1.27 -8.10 16.22
CA ASN A 63 -0.04 -7.63 16.87
C ASN A 63 0.03 -6.10 16.88
N LEU A 64 -0.23 -5.45 15.76
CA LEU A 64 -0.23 -3.99 15.65
C LEU A 64 -1.24 -3.32 16.60
N LYS A 65 -2.44 -3.85 16.73
CA LYS A 65 -3.47 -3.31 17.63
C LYS A 65 -3.11 -3.33 19.13
N ARG A 66 -2.11 -4.10 19.51
CA ARG A 66 -1.59 -4.09 20.90
C ARG A 66 -0.66 -2.91 21.15
N ILE A 67 -0.08 -2.34 20.11
CA ILE A 67 0.94 -1.29 20.18
C ILE A 67 0.32 0.05 19.76
N ILE A 68 -0.53 0.04 18.74
CA ILE A 68 -1.12 1.24 18.15
C ILE A 68 -2.51 1.47 18.74
N THR A 69 -2.69 2.61 19.37
CA THR A 69 -3.96 3.02 19.99
C THR A 69 -4.48 4.37 19.47
N GLN A 70 -3.66 5.12 18.74
CA GLN A 70 -3.98 6.50 18.32
C GLN A 70 -4.79 6.55 17.02
N ILE A 71 -4.64 5.54 16.16
CA ILE A 71 -5.39 5.38 14.90
C ILE A 71 -6.09 4.02 14.88
N SER A 72 -7.21 3.95 14.16
CA SER A 72 -7.98 2.72 14.04
C SER A 72 -7.38 1.79 12.99
N LEU A 73 -7.24 0.52 13.34
CA LEU A 73 -6.89 -0.55 12.42
C LEU A 73 -8.02 -1.57 12.32
N PRO A 74 -8.21 -2.25 11.20
CA PRO A 74 -9.19 -3.31 11.05
C PRO A 74 -9.07 -4.36 12.18
N ASN A 75 -10.18 -4.66 12.85
CA ASN A 75 -10.23 -5.82 13.74
C ASN A 75 -10.51 -7.06 12.90
N TYR A 76 -9.57 -7.33 12.01
CA TYR A 76 -9.68 -8.33 10.96
C TYR A 76 -9.77 -9.75 11.53
N LYS A 77 -10.75 -10.51 11.03
CA LYS A 77 -10.95 -11.92 11.38
C LYS A 77 -11.11 -12.73 10.10
N VAL A 78 -10.36 -13.79 9.99
CA VAL A 78 -10.47 -14.77 8.91
C VAL A 78 -11.56 -15.76 9.26
N ILE A 79 -12.58 -15.84 8.43
CA ILE A 79 -13.64 -16.85 8.51
C ILE A 79 -13.19 -18.07 7.71
N LYS A 80 -13.25 -19.23 8.34
CA LYS A 80 -12.79 -20.51 7.78
C LYS A 80 -13.96 -21.50 7.67
N ASN A 81 -13.93 -22.36 6.68
CA ASN A 81 -14.87 -23.46 6.55
C ASN A 81 -14.53 -24.60 7.53
N ASP A 82 -15.35 -25.65 7.55
CA ASP A 82 -15.19 -26.82 8.43
C ASP A 82 -13.86 -27.55 8.24
N LYS A 83 -13.19 -27.37 7.10
CA LYS A 83 -11.86 -27.92 6.81
C LYS A 83 -10.72 -26.99 7.23
N GLY A 84 -11.02 -25.86 7.87
CA GLY A 84 -10.04 -24.86 8.29
C GLY A 84 -9.49 -23.97 7.17
N VAL A 85 -10.06 -24.03 5.97
CA VAL A 85 -9.65 -23.23 4.82
C VAL A 85 -10.28 -21.84 4.91
N PRO A 86 -9.52 -20.73 4.75
CA PRO A 86 -10.05 -19.38 4.71
C PRO A 86 -11.09 -19.20 3.60
N VAL A 87 -12.19 -18.55 3.90
CA VAL A 87 -13.29 -18.27 2.96
C VAL A 87 -13.34 -16.77 2.66
N PHE A 88 -13.40 -15.94 3.68
CA PHE A 88 -13.36 -14.48 3.59
C PHE A 88 -12.88 -13.85 4.89
N GLY A 89 -12.42 -12.59 4.81
CA GLY A 89 -12.10 -11.77 5.97
C GLY A 89 -13.27 -10.88 6.37
N SER A 90 -13.38 -10.57 7.66
CA SER A 90 -14.41 -9.65 8.14
C SER A 90 -13.88 -8.72 9.24
N TYR A 91 -14.40 -7.49 9.27
CA TYR A 91 -14.13 -6.52 10.33
C TYR A 91 -15.23 -5.45 10.39
N LYS A 92 -15.31 -4.72 11.52
CA LYS A 92 -16.18 -3.55 11.63
C LYS A 92 -15.70 -2.45 10.72
N TYR A 93 -16.64 -1.82 10.00
CA TYR A 93 -16.36 -0.66 9.18
C TYR A 93 -15.67 0.44 10.00
N LEU A 94 -14.56 0.95 9.50
CA LEU A 94 -13.82 2.04 10.11
C LEU A 94 -14.40 3.38 9.63
N ASN A 95 -14.63 4.30 10.58
CA ASN A 95 -15.09 5.64 10.25
C ASN A 95 -13.98 6.45 9.59
N GLY A 96 -14.39 7.33 8.69
CA GLY A 96 -13.49 8.18 7.92
C GLY A 96 -13.67 8.00 6.42
N LYS A 97 -12.99 8.86 5.67
CA LYS A 97 -12.93 8.78 4.20
C LYS A 97 -11.47 8.68 3.78
N PRO A 98 -11.15 7.96 2.69
CA PRO A 98 -9.81 7.96 2.13
C PRO A 98 -9.33 9.38 1.80
N ILE A 99 -8.05 9.66 2.01
CA ILE A 99 -7.44 10.95 1.65
C ILE A 99 -7.63 11.25 0.16
N SER A 100 -7.57 10.23 -0.70
CA SER A 100 -7.80 10.35 -2.15
C SER A 100 -9.14 11.01 -2.50
N SER A 101 -10.16 10.86 -1.65
CA SER A 101 -11.48 11.47 -1.83
C SER A 101 -11.53 12.96 -1.46
N ILE A 102 -10.45 13.53 -0.92
CA ILE A 102 -10.40 14.90 -0.41
C ILE A 102 -9.81 15.85 -1.46
N LYS A 103 -10.58 16.88 -1.80
CA LYS A 103 -10.19 17.86 -2.82
C LYS A 103 -9.01 18.75 -2.40
N TYR A 104 -8.94 19.15 -1.12
CA TYR A 104 -7.93 20.07 -0.59
C TYR A 104 -7.05 19.36 0.44
N LYS A 105 -5.98 18.72 -0.02
CA LYS A 105 -5.08 17.91 0.81
C LYS A 105 -4.17 18.75 1.75
N GLU A 106 -4.01 20.05 1.51
CA GLU A 106 -3.11 20.90 2.29
C GLU A 106 -3.49 20.95 3.78
N THR A 107 -4.78 20.93 4.11
CA THR A 107 -5.25 20.90 5.50
C THR A 107 -4.87 19.62 6.26
N LEU A 108 -4.43 18.60 5.54
CA LEU A 108 -4.03 17.30 6.10
C LEU A 108 -2.55 17.26 6.48
N LYS A 109 -1.73 18.17 5.94
CA LYS A 109 -0.27 18.21 6.11
C LYS A 109 0.16 18.82 7.45
N SER A 110 -0.60 18.54 8.52
CA SER A 110 -0.32 19.02 9.89
C SER A 110 0.70 18.12 10.61
N ASP A 111 1.39 18.68 11.61
CA ASP A 111 2.30 17.92 12.46
C ASP A 111 1.57 16.81 13.24
N THR A 112 0.31 17.01 13.60
CA THR A 112 -0.52 16.00 14.27
C THR A 112 -0.71 14.78 13.39
N ASN A 113 -1.04 14.97 12.11
CA ASN A 113 -1.21 13.88 11.16
C ASN A 113 0.13 13.23 10.81
N ALA A 114 1.17 14.03 10.61
CA ALA A 114 2.52 13.54 10.36
C ALA A 114 3.00 12.64 11.50
N LYS A 115 2.78 13.06 12.76
CA LYS A 115 3.12 12.26 13.93
C LYS A 115 2.31 10.98 14.02
N ALA A 116 1.00 11.01 13.77
CA ALA A 116 0.14 9.83 13.83
C ALA A 116 0.57 8.77 12.78
N ILE A 117 0.91 9.20 11.58
CA ILE A 117 1.45 8.35 10.51
C ILE A 117 2.83 7.79 10.91
N ALA A 118 3.72 8.64 11.41
CA ALA A 118 5.06 8.25 11.83
C ALA A 118 5.05 7.24 12.99
N ASP A 119 4.17 7.43 13.98
CA ASP A 119 3.99 6.49 15.09
C ASP A 119 3.51 5.12 14.57
N PHE A 120 2.58 5.12 13.60
CA PHE A 120 2.13 3.89 12.94
C PHE A 120 3.28 3.19 12.19
N LEU A 121 4.00 3.91 11.32
CA LEU A 121 5.12 3.37 10.56
C LEU A 121 6.24 2.85 11.48
N SER A 122 6.55 3.59 12.54
CA SER A 122 7.56 3.18 13.52
C SER A 122 7.19 1.86 14.20
N ALA A 123 5.92 1.71 14.57
CA ALA A 123 5.41 0.47 15.15
C ALA A 123 5.42 -0.69 14.15
N LEU A 124 4.95 -0.47 12.93
CA LEU A 124 4.91 -1.48 11.87
C LEU A 124 6.32 -1.98 11.52
N HIS A 125 7.24 -1.07 11.21
CA HIS A 125 8.61 -1.39 10.79
C HIS A 125 9.48 -1.98 11.92
N SER A 126 9.08 -1.78 13.20
CA SER A 126 9.77 -2.35 14.34
C SER A 126 9.31 -3.76 14.73
N LEU A 127 8.21 -4.25 14.15
CA LEU A 127 7.68 -5.57 14.46
C LEU A 127 8.75 -6.66 14.25
N ASP A 128 8.70 -7.66 15.11
CA ASP A 128 9.37 -8.94 14.84
C ASP A 128 8.58 -9.68 13.74
N TYR A 129 9.18 -9.79 12.58
CA TYR A 129 8.54 -10.45 11.42
C TYR A 129 8.71 -11.98 11.43
N TYR A 130 9.49 -12.55 12.32
CA TYR A 130 9.75 -14.00 12.35
C TYR A 130 8.47 -14.84 12.51
N PRO A 131 7.52 -14.48 13.42
CA PRO A 131 6.24 -15.18 13.49
C PRO A 131 5.41 -15.07 12.21
N LEU A 132 5.43 -13.91 11.55
CA LEU A 132 4.70 -13.68 10.29
C LEU A 132 5.34 -14.45 9.13
N LYS A 133 6.67 -14.52 9.08
CA LYS A 133 7.39 -15.31 8.09
C LYS A 133 7.04 -16.80 8.16
N LYS A 134 6.82 -17.34 9.34
CA LYS A 134 6.33 -18.72 9.52
C LYS A 134 4.91 -18.94 8.95
N LEU A 135 4.13 -17.88 8.82
CA LEU A 135 2.79 -17.90 8.22
C LEU A 135 2.81 -17.64 6.71
N GLY A 136 3.98 -17.44 6.11
CA GLY A 136 4.14 -17.19 4.68
C GLY A 136 4.35 -15.72 4.30
N LEU A 137 4.60 -14.81 5.28
CA LEU A 137 5.02 -13.45 4.92
C LEU A 137 6.40 -13.51 4.26
N ASP A 138 6.48 -13.02 3.03
CA ASP A 138 7.71 -13.05 2.23
C ASP A 138 7.99 -11.65 1.64
N CYS A 139 8.96 -11.57 0.74
CA CYS A 139 9.33 -10.38 -0.02
C CYS A 139 8.97 -10.61 -1.50
N THR A 140 8.01 -9.83 -2.01
CA THR A 140 7.66 -9.84 -3.44
C THR A 140 8.41 -8.77 -4.22
N TYR A 141 8.80 -7.66 -3.59
CA TYR A 141 9.56 -6.56 -4.21
C TYR A 141 11.06 -6.84 -4.24
N ASN A 142 11.42 -8.06 -4.65
CA ASN A 142 12.82 -8.48 -4.83
C ASN A 142 13.45 -7.83 -6.09
N ARG A 143 14.72 -8.14 -6.34
CA ARG A 143 15.46 -7.60 -7.49
C ARG A 143 14.80 -7.98 -8.82
N GLU A 144 14.28 -9.18 -8.92
CA GLU A 144 13.61 -9.73 -10.11
C GLU A 144 12.37 -8.92 -10.46
N TYR A 145 11.53 -8.59 -9.49
CA TYR A 145 10.36 -7.72 -9.67
C TYR A 145 10.74 -6.37 -10.29
N TRP A 146 11.77 -5.71 -9.76
CA TRP A 146 12.20 -4.40 -10.27
C TRP A 146 12.85 -4.50 -11.64
N MET A 147 13.56 -5.59 -11.94
CA MET A 147 14.09 -5.86 -13.28
C MET A 147 12.97 -6.10 -14.29
N GLU A 148 11.93 -6.84 -13.92
CA GLU A 148 10.74 -7.05 -14.77
C GLU A 148 10.03 -5.73 -15.06
N LEU A 149 9.85 -4.87 -14.05
CA LEU A 149 9.30 -3.53 -14.25
C LEU A 149 10.16 -2.72 -15.23
N TYR A 150 11.48 -2.69 -15.03
CA TYR A 150 12.40 -1.99 -15.93
C TYR A 150 12.31 -2.51 -17.37
N ASN A 151 12.34 -3.82 -17.57
CA ASN A 151 12.22 -4.45 -18.89
C ASN A 151 10.89 -4.10 -19.56
N LYS A 152 9.79 -4.07 -18.79
CA LYS A 152 8.47 -3.66 -19.30
C LYS A 152 8.48 -2.19 -19.72
N ILE A 153 9.11 -1.30 -18.94
CA ILE A 153 9.29 0.13 -19.29
C ILE A 153 10.09 0.26 -20.58
N GLU A 154 11.26 -0.39 -20.66
CA GLU A 154 12.12 -0.33 -21.84
C GLU A 154 11.42 -0.85 -23.10
N GLY A 155 10.80 -2.01 -23.02
CA GLY A 155 10.09 -2.62 -24.14
C GLY A 155 8.81 -1.88 -24.60
N THR A 156 8.17 -1.15 -23.68
CA THR A 156 6.83 -0.59 -23.95
C THR A 156 6.85 0.93 -24.10
N LEU A 157 7.53 1.64 -23.18
CA LEU A 157 7.47 3.11 -23.12
C LEU A 157 8.58 3.79 -23.92
N PHE A 158 9.77 3.17 -24.04
CA PHE A 158 10.93 3.83 -24.66
C PHE A 158 10.71 4.27 -26.11
N LYS A 159 9.83 3.62 -26.85
CA LYS A 159 9.49 4.05 -28.23
C LYS A 159 8.84 5.43 -28.30
N TYR A 160 8.28 5.92 -27.19
CA TYR A 160 7.61 7.24 -27.11
C TYR A 160 8.52 8.31 -26.50
N LEU A 161 9.71 7.96 -25.98
CA LEU A 161 10.60 8.84 -25.24
C LEU A 161 11.76 9.35 -26.10
N THR A 162 12.23 10.56 -25.78
CA THR A 162 13.46 11.10 -26.33
C THR A 162 14.68 10.33 -25.84
N GLN A 163 15.82 10.45 -26.52
CA GLN A 163 17.06 9.78 -26.11
C GLN A 163 17.48 10.19 -24.69
N TRP A 164 17.39 11.47 -24.35
CA TRP A 164 17.70 11.98 -23.01
C TRP A 164 16.82 11.37 -21.92
N GLN A 165 15.51 11.29 -22.16
CA GLN A 165 14.58 10.65 -21.22
C GLN A 165 14.87 9.17 -20.97
N LYS A 166 15.24 8.46 -22.04
CA LYS A 166 15.69 7.03 -21.93
C LYS A 166 16.94 6.90 -21.07
N GLU A 167 17.92 7.77 -21.29
CA GLU A 167 19.19 7.77 -20.54
C GLU A 167 18.97 8.09 -19.07
N ASP A 168 18.11 9.06 -18.75
CA ASP A 168 17.77 9.40 -17.35
C ASP A 168 17.04 8.24 -16.64
N ILE A 169 16.09 7.59 -17.30
CA ILE A 169 15.41 6.42 -16.74
C ILE A 169 16.40 5.25 -16.54
N ARG A 170 17.30 4.99 -17.50
CA ARG A 170 18.36 3.99 -17.33
C ARG A 170 19.21 4.32 -16.11
N TYR A 171 19.67 5.55 -15.99
CA TYR A 171 20.45 6.00 -14.84
C TYR A 171 19.70 5.82 -13.50
N LEU A 172 18.40 6.11 -13.47
CA LEU A 172 17.56 5.90 -12.29
C LEU A 172 17.59 4.44 -11.83
N PHE A 173 17.34 3.51 -12.74
CA PHE A 173 17.33 2.08 -12.44
C PHE A 173 18.73 1.52 -12.19
N ASP A 174 19.74 1.95 -12.93
CA ASP A 174 21.13 1.55 -12.71
C ASP A 174 21.61 1.99 -11.31
N ASN A 175 21.26 3.21 -10.88
CA ASN A 175 21.54 3.66 -9.53
C ASN A 175 20.79 2.80 -8.49
N PHE A 176 19.53 2.50 -8.70
CA PHE A 176 18.76 1.63 -7.82
C PHE A 176 19.39 0.24 -7.67
N PHE A 177 19.80 -0.37 -8.78
CA PHE A 177 20.36 -1.73 -8.77
C PHE A 177 21.78 -1.84 -8.21
N ASN A 178 22.58 -0.79 -8.29
CA ASN A 178 24.02 -0.85 -8.02
C ASN A 178 24.46 0.02 -6.83
N ASN A 179 23.62 0.93 -6.31
CA ASN A 179 23.97 1.73 -5.15
C ASN A 179 23.73 0.93 -3.85
N ASN A 180 24.75 0.89 -3.00
CA ASN A 180 24.72 0.16 -1.74
C ASN A 180 23.59 0.60 -0.80
N LEU A 181 23.09 1.84 -0.90
CA LEU A 181 21.95 2.29 -0.09
C LEU A 181 20.67 1.51 -0.37
N TYR A 182 20.50 0.94 -1.58
CA TYR A 182 19.34 0.12 -1.92
C TYR A 182 19.54 -1.38 -1.69
N THR A 183 20.76 -1.82 -1.41
CA THR A 183 21.08 -3.23 -1.19
C THR A 183 21.41 -3.54 0.27
N HIS A 184 21.74 -2.53 1.08
CA HIS A 184 22.16 -2.68 2.47
C HIS A 184 21.28 -1.85 3.42
N TYR A 185 19.97 -2.10 3.44
CA TYR A 185 19.02 -1.52 4.38
C TYR A 185 18.61 -2.53 5.47
N LYS A 186 18.02 -2.04 6.54
CA LYS A 186 17.43 -2.88 7.58
C LYS A 186 15.99 -3.19 7.25
N SER A 187 15.72 -4.41 6.79
CA SER A 187 14.37 -4.87 6.46
C SER A 187 13.43 -4.77 7.66
N GLY A 188 12.18 -4.43 7.39
CA GLY A 188 11.07 -4.40 8.33
C GLY A 188 9.81 -4.99 7.70
N VAL A 189 8.75 -5.10 8.49
CA VAL A 189 7.41 -5.34 7.95
C VAL A 189 6.93 -4.02 7.35
N ILE A 190 6.59 -4.01 6.08
CA ILE A 190 6.01 -2.85 5.41
C ILE A 190 4.52 -3.07 5.13
N HIS A 191 3.77 -1.98 4.98
CA HIS A 191 2.39 -2.02 4.49
C HIS A 191 2.32 -2.45 3.03
N GLY A 192 3.25 -1.94 2.21
CA GLY A 192 3.43 -2.30 0.81
C GLY A 192 2.53 -1.56 -0.18
N ASP A 193 1.42 -0.95 0.29
CA ASP A 193 0.51 -0.10 -0.49
C ASP A 193 -0.02 1.06 0.37
N LEU A 194 0.87 1.81 1.03
CA LEU A 194 0.47 2.92 1.88
C LEU A 194 0.31 4.22 1.07
N THR A 195 -0.76 4.27 0.30
CA THR A 195 -1.19 5.40 -0.53
C THR A 195 -2.28 6.21 0.16
N ASP A 196 -2.66 7.32 -0.43
CA ASP A 196 -3.74 8.19 0.07
C ASP A 196 -5.13 7.54 0.03
N SER A 197 -5.30 6.44 -0.70
CA SER A 197 -6.53 5.63 -0.73
C SER A 197 -6.69 4.74 0.51
N ASN A 198 -5.60 4.37 1.18
CA ASN A 198 -5.59 3.45 2.31
C ASN A 198 -5.48 4.15 3.67
N ILE A 199 -5.45 5.49 3.68
CA ILE A 199 -5.42 6.30 4.90
C ILE A 199 -6.77 7.01 5.07
N LEU A 200 -7.44 6.71 6.18
CA LEU A 200 -8.75 7.28 6.51
C LEU A 200 -8.59 8.55 7.33
N ILE A 201 -9.44 9.54 7.02
CA ILE A 201 -9.49 10.81 7.73
C ILE A 201 -10.92 11.19 8.11
N GLU A 202 -11.06 11.84 9.23
CA GLU A 202 -12.27 12.50 9.66
C GLU A 202 -11.93 13.88 10.27
N LYS A 203 -12.64 14.95 9.85
CA LYS A 203 -12.39 16.33 10.34
C LYS A 203 -10.91 16.74 10.24
N SER A 204 -10.28 16.47 9.10
CA SER A 204 -8.86 16.74 8.81
C SER A 204 -7.85 16.01 9.71
N LYS A 205 -8.26 14.95 10.41
CA LYS A 205 -7.36 14.11 11.22
C LYS A 205 -7.30 12.71 10.66
N VAL A 206 -6.11 12.13 10.63
CA VAL A 206 -5.93 10.71 10.34
C VAL A 206 -6.60 9.89 11.44
N THR A 207 -7.52 9.01 11.04
CA THR A 207 -8.33 8.20 11.97
C THR A 207 -8.11 6.71 11.80
N GLY A 208 -7.60 6.26 10.65
CA GLY A 208 -7.37 4.84 10.40
C GLY A 208 -6.49 4.55 9.21
N ILE A 209 -5.99 3.33 9.16
CA ILE A 209 -5.27 2.76 8.02
C ILE A 209 -5.90 1.40 7.72
N ILE A 210 -6.09 1.12 6.42
CA ILE A 210 -6.76 -0.08 5.90
C ILE A 210 -5.91 -0.73 4.81
N ASP A 211 -6.31 -1.93 4.43
CA ASP A 211 -5.76 -2.72 3.33
C ASP A 211 -4.29 -3.15 3.49
N PHE A 212 -4.10 -4.19 4.27
CA PHE A 212 -2.79 -4.78 4.58
C PHE A 212 -2.46 -6.00 3.70
N THR A 213 -3.10 -6.13 2.53
CA THR A 213 -2.91 -7.29 1.63
C THR A 213 -1.49 -7.36 1.06
N ASP A 214 -0.87 -6.21 0.77
CA ASP A 214 0.47 -6.11 0.20
C ASP A 214 1.60 -6.06 1.23
N THR A 215 1.23 -6.29 2.50
CA THR A 215 2.23 -6.39 3.57
C THR A 215 3.27 -7.45 3.24
N GLN A 216 4.53 -7.08 3.42
CA GLN A 216 5.67 -7.96 3.16
C GLN A 216 6.90 -7.56 4.00
N ILE A 217 7.98 -8.35 3.91
CA ILE A 217 9.27 -8.01 4.52
C ILE A 217 10.09 -7.30 3.46
N PHE A 218 10.29 -5.99 3.61
CA PHE A 218 11.05 -5.22 2.64
C PHE A 218 11.72 -4.00 3.27
N ASP A 219 12.16 -3.06 2.44
CA ASP A 219 12.75 -1.78 2.83
C ASP A 219 11.68 -0.83 3.40
N PRO A 220 11.78 -0.39 4.66
CA PRO A 220 10.87 0.60 5.25
C PRO A 220 10.71 1.89 4.45
N ALA A 221 11.71 2.28 3.67
CA ALA A 221 11.64 3.46 2.80
C ALA A 221 10.50 3.38 1.77
N PHE A 222 10.10 2.16 1.38
CA PHE A 222 9.03 1.95 0.41
C PHE A 222 7.67 2.50 0.89
N ASP A 223 7.34 2.37 2.16
CA ASP A 223 6.07 2.88 2.71
C ASP A 223 5.97 4.42 2.73
N PHE A 224 7.08 5.12 2.50
CA PHE A 224 7.06 6.59 2.35
C PHE A 224 6.83 7.02 0.89
N ALA A 225 6.88 6.10 -0.08
CA ALA A 225 6.70 6.41 -1.50
C ALA A 225 5.34 7.03 -1.80
N GLY A 226 4.25 6.48 -1.23
CA GLY A 226 2.90 7.02 -1.42
C GLY A 226 2.75 8.43 -0.86
N PHE A 227 3.33 8.73 0.31
CA PHE A 227 3.31 10.09 0.85
C PHE A 227 4.09 11.07 -0.02
N TYR A 228 5.26 10.65 -0.49
CA TYR A 228 6.09 11.47 -1.39
C TYR A 228 5.34 11.78 -2.68
N TRP A 229 4.70 10.78 -3.25
CA TRP A 229 3.96 10.87 -4.51
C TRP A 229 2.64 11.64 -4.39
N ASP A 230 1.81 11.32 -3.38
CA ASP A 230 0.44 11.84 -3.25
C ASP A 230 0.35 13.18 -2.50
N LEU A 231 1.25 13.40 -1.53
CA LEU A 231 1.22 14.54 -0.61
C LEU A 231 2.47 15.42 -0.68
N GLY A 232 3.49 14.98 -1.42
CA GLY A 232 4.70 15.73 -1.72
C GLY A 232 5.83 15.54 -0.70
N PRO A 233 7.06 15.97 -1.12
CA PRO A 233 8.28 15.78 -0.34
C PRO A 233 8.24 16.47 1.03
N GLU A 234 7.70 17.70 1.12
CA GLU A 234 7.64 18.45 2.38
C GLU A 234 6.85 17.72 3.48
N PHE A 235 5.73 17.07 3.12
CA PHE A 235 4.95 16.32 4.10
C PHE A 235 5.63 15.00 4.46
N THR A 236 6.32 14.38 3.51
CA THR A 236 7.13 13.17 3.76
C THR A 236 8.27 13.48 4.75
N GLU A 237 9.00 14.59 4.57
CA GLU A 237 10.01 15.05 5.52
C GLU A 237 9.42 15.35 6.90
N LYS A 238 8.21 15.91 6.94
CA LYS A 238 7.49 16.14 8.20
C LYS A 238 7.15 14.83 8.93
N ILE A 239 6.74 13.79 8.21
CA ILE A 239 6.54 12.45 8.78
C ILE A 239 7.86 11.90 9.32
N LEU A 240 8.94 12.01 8.54
CA LEU A 240 10.27 11.52 8.92
C LEU A 240 10.83 12.16 10.19
N LYS A 241 10.48 13.41 10.49
CA LYS A 241 10.89 14.08 11.75
C LYS A 241 10.35 13.39 13.00
N PHE A 242 9.22 12.69 12.90
CA PHE A 242 8.60 11.95 14.01
C PHE A 242 8.81 10.44 13.91
N TYR A 243 9.38 9.95 12.82
CA TYR A 243 9.59 8.52 12.58
C TYR A 243 10.82 8.00 13.37
N HIS A 244 10.65 6.83 14.02
CA HIS A 244 11.67 6.14 14.76
C HIS A 244 11.99 4.79 14.13
N GLY A 245 12.81 4.82 13.08
CA GLY A 245 13.27 3.62 12.37
C GLY A 245 14.54 3.02 12.97
N LYS A 246 14.93 1.86 12.42
CA LYS A 246 16.14 1.12 12.82
C LYS A 246 17.42 1.57 12.09
N GLU A 247 17.31 2.53 11.18
CA GLU A 247 18.41 3.02 10.35
C GLU A 247 18.51 4.54 10.33
N ASN A 248 19.56 5.04 9.67
CA ASN A 248 19.73 6.49 9.46
C ASN A 248 18.63 7.04 8.56
N ILE A 249 17.97 8.11 9.01
CA ILE A 249 16.83 8.72 8.32
C ILE A 249 17.24 9.34 6.98
N ASP A 250 18.44 9.92 6.87
CA ASP A 250 18.91 10.51 5.61
C ASP A 250 19.10 9.43 4.54
N ASN A 251 19.62 8.25 4.91
CA ASN A 251 19.76 7.11 4.00
C ASN A 251 18.38 6.58 3.56
N LEU A 252 17.43 6.49 4.49
CA LEU A 252 16.06 6.11 4.18
C LEU A 252 15.43 7.12 3.23
N TYR A 253 15.51 8.43 3.55
CA TYR A 253 14.92 9.47 2.71
C TYR A 253 15.59 9.57 1.34
N TYR A 254 16.91 9.29 1.24
CA TYR A 254 17.61 9.19 -0.05
C TYR A 254 16.91 8.18 -0.96
N ARG A 255 16.59 6.97 -0.45
CA ARG A 255 15.92 5.92 -1.24
C ARG A 255 14.50 6.33 -1.66
N VAL A 256 13.77 7.00 -0.78
CA VAL A 256 12.45 7.58 -1.12
C VAL A 256 12.59 8.58 -2.25
N LYS A 257 13.43 9.60 -2.06
CA LYS A 257 13.57 10.73 -2.98
C LYS A 257 14.11 10.33 -4.35
N HIS A 258 15.06 9.39 -4.40
CA HIS A 258 15.79 9.07 -5.62
C HIS A 258 15.31 7.80 -6.34
N PHE A 259 14.32 7.09 -5.77
CA PHE A 259 13.72 5.95 -6.46
C PHE A 259 12.26 5.68 -6.05
N TYR A 260 12.01 5.30 -4.78
CA TYR A 260 10.68 4.80 -4.40
C TYR A 260 9.56 5.83 -4.59
N GLY A 261 9.79 7.10 -4.31
CA GLY A 261 8.82 8.17 -4.51
C GLY A 261 8.64 8.59 -5.97
N ILE A 262 9.52 8.15 -6.87
CA ILE A 262 9.45 8.47 -8.30
C ILE A 262 8.82 7.32 -9.10
N GLN A 263 9.11 6.09 -8.71
CA GLN A 263 8.74 4.90 -9.49
C GLN A 263 7.23 4.74 -9.75
N PRO A 264 6.27 5.26 -8.93
CA PRO A 264 4.84 5.15 -9.22
C PRO A 264 4.45 5.66 -10.60
N ILE A 265 5.17 6.66 -11.13
CA ILE A 265 4.92 7.20 -12.48
C ILE A 265 4.98 6.13 -13.57
N PHE A 266 5.86 5.14 -13.42
CA PHE A 266 6.03 4.08 -14.42
C PHE A 266 4.83 3.14 -14.43
N HIS A 267 4.27 2.84 -13.25
CA HIS A 267 3.04 2.06 -13.16
C HIS A 267 1.85 2.83 -13.75
N GLU A 268 1.75 4.14 -13.45
CA GLU A 268 0.72 5.00 -14.03
C GLU A 268 0.84 5.04 -15.57
N MET A 269 2.04 5.26 -16.11
CA MET A 269 2.27 5.28 -17.56
C MET A 269 1.92 3.95 -18.23
N LEU A 270 2.35 2.83 -17.67
CA LEU A 270 2.05 1.50 -18.20
C LEU A 270 0.54 1.22 -18.18
N HIS A 271 -0.13 1.54 -17.07
CA HIS A 271 -1.58 1.38 -16.94
C HIS A 271 -2.35 2.21 -17.96
N HIS A 272 -2.00 3.50 -18.10
CA HIS A 272 -2.68 4.38 -19.07
C HIS A 272 -2.45 3.96 -20.50
N LEU A 273 -1.25 3.48 -20.83
CA LEU A 273 -0.97 2.98 -22.18
C LEU A 273 -1.83 1.75 -22.54
N GLU A 274 -2.14 0.91 -21.56
CA GLU A 274 -2.94 -0.31 -21.76
C GLU A 274 -4.45 -0.03 -21.77
N HIS A 275 -4.94 1.03 -21.09
CA HIS A 275 -6.37 1.20 -20.82
C HIS A 275 -6.97 2.54 -21.27
N VAL A 276 -6.15 3.51 -21.69
CA VAL A 276 -6.63 4.87 -22.04
C VAL A 276 -6.34 5.18 -23.52
N GLU A 277 -7.39 5.46 -24.30
CA GLU A 277 -7.29 5.70 -25.74
C GLU A 277 -6.43 6.92 -26.12
N ASN A 278 -6.38 7.96 -25.30
CA ASN A 278 -5.66 9.22 -25.58
C ASN A 278 -4.49 9.42 -24.61
N PHE A 279 -3.58 8.44 -24.57
CA PHE A 279 -2.39 8.50 -23.73
C PHE A 279 -1.40 9.54 -24.23
N ASN A 280 -1.15 10.59 -23.43
CA ASN A 280 -0.10 11.58 -23.68
C ASN A 280 1.07 11.36 -22.73
N ILE A 281 2.12 10.73 -23.20
CA ILE A 281 3.31 10.41 -22.38
C ILE A 281 4.02 11.66 -21.88
N GLN A 282 3.92 12.80 -22.57
CA GLN A 282 4.64 14.03 -22.19
C GLN A 282 4.12 14.61 -20.89
N ASP A 283 2.82 14.48 -20.60
CA ASP A 283 2.23 14.94 -19.34
C ASP A 283 2.83 14.14 -18.15
N PHE A 284 3.05 12.84 -18.34
CA PHE A 284 3.71 12.00 -17.34
C PHE A 284 5.19 12.32 -17.19
N MET A 285 5.89 12.60 -18.31
CA MET A 285 7.29 12.96 -18.27
C MET A 285 7.52 14.35 -17.63
N GLU A 286 6.59 15.27 -17.77
CA GLU A 286 6.63 16.55 -17.03
C GLU A 286 6.51 16.28 -15.52
N LYS A 287 5.55 15.44 -15.10
CA LYS A 287 5.41 15.00 -13.70
C LYS A 287 6.67 14.31 -13.20
N TYR A 288 7.22 13.38 -13.97
CA TYR A 288 8.48 12.71 -13.68
C TYR A 288 9.64 13.68 -13.45
N ASN A 289 9.83 14.64 -14.37
CA ASN A 289 10.90 15.64 -14.28
C ASN A 289 10.76 16.50 -13.03
N ASN A 290 9.53 16.88 -12.66
CA ASN A 290 9.28 17.65 -11.45
C ASN A 290 9.77 16.90 -10.20
N TYR A 291 9.50 15.60 -10.09
CA TYR A 291 9.98 14.79 -8.96
C TYR A 291 11.49 14.49 -9.01
N ARG A 292 12.09 14.45 -10.21
CA ARG A 292 13.55 14.25 -10.38
C ARG A 292 14.36 15.49 -9.98
N CYS A 293 13.78 16.68 -10.11
CA CYS A 293 14.44 17.97 -9.80
C CYS A 293 14.23 18.42 -8.35
N MET A 294 13.31 17.81 -7.60
CA MET A 294 13.10 18.06 -6.17
C MET A 294 14.16 17.36 -5.32
#